data_2c053f1070fd828bedfa5ffdbbc5af95
#
_entry.id   2c053f1070fd828bedfa5ffdbbc5af95
#
_cell.length_a   1.000
_cell.length_b   1.000
_cell.length_c   1.000
_cell.angle_alpha   90.00
_cell.angle_beta   90.00
_cell.angle_gamma   90.00
#
_symmetry.space_group_name_H-M   'P 1'
#
loop_
_entity.id
_entity.type
_entity.pdbx_description
1 polymer ?
#
loop_
_entity_poly.entity_id
_entity_poly.type
_entity_poly.pdbx_seq_one_letter_code
_entity_poly.pdbx_strand_id
1 'polypeptide(L)'
;MVTIEMENGKRIEIELSGSAPNTAANFKSLVSKGYYDGLIFHRVISGFMIQGGCPRGTGTGGPGYSIKGEFKAGGVDNPISHERGVISMARSSDPDSAGSQFFIVHADAKFLDGQYAAFGRVVSGMETVDEIAAVNTDSSDRPKTPQVMKKVTLSEDEEVTEPEKVK
;
A
#
# COMPACT_ATOMS: atom_id res chain seq x y z
N MET A 1 -11.04 -9.43 -1.65
CA MET A 1 -10.53 -8.77 -0.44
C MET A 1 -9.11 -9.20 -0.14
N VAL A 2 -8.29 -8.31 0.36
CA VAL A 2 -6.91 -8.58 0.76
C VAL A 2 -6.83 -8.60 2.28
N THR A 3 -6.13 -9.58 2.84
CA THR A 3 -5.88 -9.65 4.28
C THR A 3 -4.37 -9.58 4.52
N ILE A 4 -3.95 -8.59 5.32
CA ILE A 4 -2.58 -8.49 5.82
C ILE A 4 -2.59 -9.05 7.25
N GLU A 5 -1.88 -10.14 7.45
CA GLU A 5 -1.69 -10.71 8.79
C GLU A 5 -0.31 -10.29 9.30
N MET A 6 -0.29 -9.59 10.43
CA MET A 6 0.96 -9.17 11.05
C MET A 6 1.55 -10.32 11.87
N GLU A 7 2.83 -10.22 12.17
CA GLU A 7 3.56 -11.25 12.95
C GLU A 7 2.95 -11.50 14.33
N ASN A 8 2.31 -10.48 14.91
CA ASN A 8 1.62 -10.60 16.20
C ASN A 8 0.22 -11.22 16.10
N GLY A 9 -0.20 -11.66 14.89
CA GLY A 9 -1.50 -12.28 14.64
C GLY A 9 -2.62 -11.30 14.34
N LYS A 10 -2.39 -10.01 14.46
CA LYS A 10 -3.40 -8.99 14.15
C LYS A 10 -3.53 -8.81 12.64
N ARG A 11 -4.72 -8.42 12.18
CA ARG A 11 -5.05 -8.38 10.76
C ARG A 11 -5.57 -7.02 10.32
N ILE A 12 -5.33 -6.73 9.05
CA ILE A 12 -5.89 -5.60 8.33
C ILE A 12 -6.58 -6.17 7.09
N GLU A 13 -7.88 -5.90 6.94
CA GLU A 13 -8.63 -6.36 5.78
C GLU A 13 -8.95 -5.18 4.88
N ILE A 14 -8.69 -5.33 3.58
CA ILE A 14 -8.74 -4.25 2.60
C ILE A 14 -9.63 -4.67 1.44
N GLU A 15 -10.56 -3.79 1.09
CA GLU A 15 -11.36 -3.91 -0.13
C GLU A 15 -10.75 -3.06 -1.23
N LEU A 16 -10.52 -3.66 -2.39
CA LEU A 16 -9.94 -2.95 -3.53
C LEU A 16 -11.03 -2.29 -4.37
N SER A 17 -10.69 -1.15 -4.96
CA SER A 17 -11.60 -0.35 -5.76
C SER A 17 -11.36 -0.55 -7.25
N GLY A 18 -12.44 -0.46 -8.05
CA GLY A 18 -12.35 -0.46 -9.51
C GLY A 18 -11.89 0.87 -10.12
N SER A 19 -11.66 1.90 -9.30
CA SER A 19 -11.26 3.23 -9.80
C SER A 19 -9.81 3.29 -10.26
N ALA A 20 -8.98 2.35 -9.83
CA ALA A 20 -7.59 2.22 -10.26
C ALA A 20 -7.33 0.75 -10.64
N PRO A 21 -7.89 0.31 -11.78
CA PRO A 21 -7.92 -1.12 -12.10
C PRO A 21 -6.54 -1.74 -12.33
N ASN A 22 -5.64 -1.03 -12.97
CA ASN A 22 -4.29 -1.57 -13.20
C ASN A 22 -3.47 -1.60 -11.91
N THR A 23 -3.65 -0.61 -11.05
CA THR A 23 -3.01 -0.57 -9.73
C THR A 23 -3.51 -1.73 -8.87
N ALA A 24 -4.82 -1.96 -8.84
CA ALA A 24 -5.41 -3.09 -8.12
C ALA A 24 -4.94 -4.43 -8.70
N ALA A 25 -4.86 -4.56 -10.02
CA ALA A 25 -4.35 -5.78 -10.66
C ALA A 25 -2.90 -6.04 -10.28
N ASN A 26 -2.07 -5.01 -10.27
CA ASN A 26 -0.68 -5.11 -9.84
C ASN A 26 -0.57 -5.59 -8.40
N PHE A 27 -1.32 -4.98 -7.51
CA PHE A 27 -1.30 -5.35 -6.09
C PHE A 27 -1.74 -6.81 -5.90
N LYS A 28 -2.84 -7.21 -6.53
CA LYS A 28 -3.33 -8.59 -6.45
C LYS A 28 -2.32 -9.59 -7.02
N SER A 29 -1.68 -9.25 -8.13
CA SER A 29 -0.65 -10.10 -8.74
C SER A 29 0.51 -10.33 -7.76
N LEU A 30 1.01 -9.27 -7.14
CA LEU A 30 2.10 -9.37 -6.16
C LEU A 30 1.67 -10.18 -4.93
N VAL A 31 0.48 -9.93 -4.42
CA VAL A 31 -0.07 -10.69 -3.27
C VAL A 31 -0.14 -12.18 -3.61
N SER A 32 -0.65 -12.53 -4.79
CA SER A 32 -0.81 -13.93 -5.20
C SER A 32 0.51 -14.67 -5.32
N LYS A 33 1.60 -13.95 -5.56
CA LYS A 33 2.95 -14.51 -5.68
C LYS A 33 3.68 -14.61 -4.34
N GLY A 34 3.05 -14.19 -3.25
CA GLY A 34 3.69 -14.15 -1.94
C GLY A 34 4.73 -13.05 -1.79
N TYR A 35 4.70 -12.06 -2.66
CA TYR A 35 5.72 -11.00 -2.71
C TYR A 35 5.84 -10.22 -1.40
N TYR A 36 4.71 -9.96 -0.75
CA TYR A 36 4.67 -9.15 0.46
C TYR A 36 4.94 -9.93 1.74
N ASP A 37 4.95 -11.26 1.69
CA ASP A 37 5.15 -12.10 2.87
C ASP A 37 6.54 -11.83 3.47
N GLY A 38 6.59 -11.49 4.74
CA GLY A 38 7.82 -11.18 5.45
C GLY A 38 8.34 -9.75 5.29
N LEU A 39 7.69 -8.93 4.48
CA LEU A 39 8.07 -7.52 4.32
C LEU A 39 7.57 -6.67 5.47
N ILE A 40 8.16 -5.49 5.66
CA ILE A 40 7.88 -4.63 6.80
C ILE A 40 7.20 -3.32 6.38
N PHE A 41 6.57 -2.66 7.34
CA PHE A 41 6.24 -1.25 7.24
C PHE A 41 7.47 -0.45 7.65
N HIS A 42 8.25 -0.03 6.65
CA HIS A 42 9.56 0.59 6.88
C HIS A 42 9.50 2.09 7.16
N ARG A 43 8.37 2.73 6.90
CA ARG A 43 8.17 4.16 7.13
C ARG A 43 6.81 4.38 7.77
N VAL A 44 6.81 4.96 8.97
CA VAL A 44 5.59 5.16 9.76
C VAL A 44 5.58 6.58 10.29
N ILE A 45 4.53 7.33 9.98
CA ILE A 45 4.33 8.68 10.47
C ILE A 45 2.95 8.76 11.10
N SER A 46 2.90 8.79 12.43
CA SER A 46 1.65 8.94 13.17
C SER A 46 0.93 10.22 12.73
N GLY A 47 -0.38 10.12 12.51
CA GLY A 47 -1.15 11.25 12.02
C GLY A 47 -1.06 11.46 10.51
N PHE A 48 -0.36 10.57 9.80
CA PHE A 48 -0.24 10.64 8.34
C PHE A 48 -0.48 9.26 7.70
N MET A 49 0.51 8.37 7.71
CA MET A 49 0.38 7.08 7.02
C MET A 49 1.37 6.04 7.56
N ILE A 50 1.14 4.78 7.19
CA ILE A 50 2.12 3.70 7.34
C ILE A 50 2.45 3.17 5.94
N GLN A 51 3.74 3.01 5.61
CA GLN A 51 4.21 2.63 4.29
C GLN A 51 5.04 1.36 4.35
N GLY A 52 4.77 0.44 3.44
CA GLY A 52 5.49 -0.83 3.36
C GLY A 52 5.55 -1.36 1.94
N GLY A 53 5.97 -2.62 1.81
CA GLY A 53 6.01 -3.30 0.53
C GLY A 53 7.31 -3.16 -0.25
N CYS A 54 8.36 -2.63 0.38
CA CYS A 54 9.69 -2.58 -0.22
C CYS A 54 10.42 -3.91 0.04
N PRO A 55 10.87 -4.65 -0.99
CA PRO A 55 11.53 -5.94 -0.79
C PRO A 55 12.84 -5.83 -0.01
N ARG A 56 13.47 -4.66 -0.02
CA ARG A 56 14.71 -4.40 0.73
C ARG A 56 14.44 -3.82 2.12
N GLY A 57 13.20 -3.41 2.40
CA GLY A 57 12.86 -2.76 3.66
C GLY A 57 13.47 -1.37 3.84
N THR A 58 13.96 -0.75 2.78
CA THR A 58 14.69 0.53 2.82
C THR A 58 13.95 1.68 2.14
N GLY A 59 12.91 1.38 1.38
CA GLY A 59 12.21 2.37 0.57
C GLY A 59 12.76 2.51 -0.85
N THR A 60 13.83 1.78 -1.19
CA THR A 60 14.51 1.91 -2.49
C THR A 60 14.25 0.73 -3.44
N GLY A 61 13.61 -0.34 -2.97
CA GLY A 61 13.37 -1.54 -3.77
C GLY A 61 11.99 -1.59 -4.39
N GLY A 62 11.84 -2.46 -5.38
CA GLY A 62 10.58 -2.71 -6.06
C GLY A 62 10.61 -4.02 -6.82
N PRO A 63 9.57 -4.30 -7.61
CA PRO A 63 9.41 -5.60 -8.28
C PRO A 63 10.19 -5.74 -9.60
N GLY A 64 10.98 -4.74 -9.96
CA GLY A 64 11.74 -4.76 -11.22
C GLY A 64 10.98 -4.14 -12.40
N TYR A 65 9.83 -3.54 -12.16
CA TYR A 65 9.03 -2.82 -13.15
C TYR A 65 8.25 -1.70 -12.46
N SER A 66 7.64 -0.83 -13.26
CA SER A 66 6.73 0.19 -12.74
C SER A 66 5.42 0.18 -13.50
N ILE A 67 4.42 0.86 -12.96
CA ILE A 67 3.10 0.98 -13.55
C ILE A 67 2.72 2.45 -13.71
N LYS A 68 1.81 2.72 -14.66
CA LYS A 68 1.29 4.06 -14.88
C LYS A 68 0.53 4.55 -13.63
N GLY A 69 0.72 5.81 -13.27
CA GLY A 69 -0.01 6.44 -12.17
C GLY A 69 -1.47 6.67 -12.51
N GLU A 70 -2.37 5.96 -11.84
CA GLU A 70 -3.81 6.08 -12.03
C GLU A 70 -4.39 7.13 -11.09
N PHE A 71 -4.11 8.40 -11.42
CA PHE A 71 -4.59 9.56 -10.69
C PHE A 71 -4.73 10.76 -11.64
N LYS A 72 -5.42 11.80 -11.17
CA LYS A 72 -5.81 12.95 -12.02
C LYS A 72 -4.63 13.60 -12.73
N ALA A 73 -3.52 13.85 -12.04
CA ALA A 73 -2.34 14.47 -12.63
C ALA A 73 -1.75 13.62 -13.77
N GLY A 74 -1.98 12.31 -13.77
CA GLY A 74 -1.57 11.40 -14.85
C GLY A 74 -2.64 11.18 -15.91
N GLY A 75 -3.75 11.91 -15.86
CA GLY A 75 -4.82 11.83 -16.85
C GLY A 75 -5.88 10.76 -16.58
N VAL A 76 -5.89 10.17 -15.40
CA VAL A 76 -6.86 9.15 -15.02
C VAL A 76 -7.83 9.72 -13.98
N ASP A 77 -9.13 9.54 -14.23
CA ASP A 77 -10.15 9.95 -13.28
C ASP A 77 -10.22 8.94 -12.13
N ASN A 78 -9.65 9.32 -10.99
CA ASN A 78 -9.67 8.53 -9.77
C ASN A 78 -10.27 9.37 -8.65
N PRO A 79 -11.54 9.13 -8.29
CA PRO A 79 -12.25 9.98 -7.33
C PRO A 79 -11.93 9.68 -5.87
N ILE A 80 -11.11 8.67 -5.58
CA ILE A 80 -10.84 8.28 -4.19
C ILE A 80 -10.03 9.37 -3.50
N SER A 81 -10.56 9.92 -2.42
CA SER A 81 -9.84 10.87 -1.58
C SER A 81 -9.00 10.11 -0.55
N HIS A 82 -7.83 10.65 -0.23
CA HIS A 82 -6.91 10.06 0.75
C HIS A 82 -7.41 10.32 2.17
N GLU A 83 -8.52 9.70 2.51
CA GLU A 83 -9.10 9.72 3.84
C GLU A 83 -8.54 8.57 4.69
N ARG A 84 -8.74 8.67 5.99
CA ARG A 84 -8.33 7.60 6.92
C ARG A 84 -8.78 6.23 6.43
N GLY A 85 -7.85 5.28 6.37
CA GLY A 85 -8.10 3.91 5.94
C GLY A 85 -7.89 3.64 4.46
N VAL A 86 -7.65 4.66 3.64
CA VAL A 86 -7.41 4.46 2.20
C VAL A 86 -6.01 3.90 1.96
N ILE A 87 -5.90 2.93 1.06
CA ILE A 87 -4.62 2.40 0.59
C ILE A 87 -4.29 3.01 -0.77
N SER A 88 -3.03 3.42 -0.93
CA SER A 88 -2.55 4.13 -2.11
C SER A 88 -1.12 3.70 -2.43
N MET A 89 -0.68 3.89 -3.69
CA MET A 89 0.68 3.51 -4.09
C MET A 89 1.68 4.61 -3.78
N ALA A 90 2.78 4.21 -3.14
CA ALA A 90 3.95 5.06 -3.02
C ALA A 90 4.69 5.09 -4.36
N ARG A 91 5.39 6.20 -4.62
CA ARG A 91 6.17 6.39 -5.85
C ARG A 91 7.29 7.39 -5.62
N SER A 92 8.23 7.44 -6.56
CA SER A 92 9.23 8.51 -6.61
C SER A 92 8.62 9.77 -7.25
N SER A 93 9.43 10.74 -7.61
CA SER A 93 8.96 11.96 -8.29
C SER A 93 8.35 11.68 -9.67
N ASP A 94 8.74 10.60 -10.34
CA ASP A 94 8.14 10.18 -11.60
C ASP A 94 6.73 9.65 -11.35
N PRO A 95 5.69 10.23 -11.98
CA PRO A 95 4.31 9.76 -11.79
C PRO A 95 4.08 8.29 -12.13
N ASP A 96 4.90 7.71 -13.02
CA ASP A 96 4.77 6.34 -13.49
C ASP A 96 5.84 5.43 -12.89
N SER A 97 6.24 5.69 -11.65
CA SER A 97 7.30 4.96 -10.95
C SER A 97 6.82 4.01 -9.87
N ALA A 98 5.52 3.91 -9.64
CA ALA A 98 4.99 2.98 -8.65
C ALA A 98 5.30 1.53 -9.03
N GLY A 99 5.62 0.71 -8.03
CA GLY A 99 5.92 -0.71 -8.23
C GLY A 99 5.24 -1.58 -7.19
N SER A 100 5.84 -1.75 -6.03
CA SER A 100 5.29 -2.59 -4.97
C SER A 100 4.97 -1.85 -3.68
N GLN A 101 5.61 -0.70 -3.43
CA GLN A 101 5.42 0.02 -2.18
C GLN A 101 4.05 0.69 -2.13
N PHE A 102 3.39 0.56 -0.99
CA PHE A 102 2.07 1.15 -0.75
C PHE A 102 2.04 1.81 0.62
N PHE A 103 1.04 2.65 0.84
CA PHE A 103 0.81 3.21 2.17
C PHE A 103 -0.68 3.16 2.51
N ILE A 104 -0.96 3.07 3.79
CA ILE A 104 -2.33 3.13 4.33
C ILE A 104 -2.43 4.43 5.13
N VAL A 105 -3.42 5.24 4.81
CA VAL A 105 -3.62 6.55 5.41
C VAL A 105 -4.10 6.38 6.86
N HIS A 106 -3.34 6.95 7.80
CA HIS A 106 -3.69 6.93 9.23
C HIS A 106 -4.65 8.06 9.59
N ALA A 107 -4.42 9.25 9.04
CA ALA A 107 -5.30 10.41 9.21
C ALA A 107 -5.45 11.11 7.86
N ASP A 108 -6.59 11.73 7.62
CA ASP A 108 -6.91 12.34 6.32
C ASP A 108 -5.75 13.16 5.76
N ALA A 109 -5.39 12.88 4.51
CA ALA A 109 -4.26 13.47 3.80
C ALA A 109 -4.70 13.91 2.40
N LYS A 110 -5.71 14.76 2.34
CA LYS A 110 -6.35 15.18 1.09
C LYS A 110 -5.42 15.93 0.14
N PHE A 111 -4.29 16.44 0.64
CA PHE A 111 -3.26 17.06 -0.20
C PHE A 111 -2.62 16.06 -1.19
N LEU A 112 -2.83 14.75 -0.98
CA LEU A 112 -2.35 13.70 -1.89
C LEU A 112 -3.32 13.43 -3.03
N ASP A 113 -4.56 13.92 -2.93
CA ASP A 113 -5.59 13.63 -3.94
C ASP A 113 -5.16 14.16 -5.30
N GLY A 114 -5.37 13.34 -6.34
CA GLY A 114 -4.98 13.67 -7.69
C GLY A 114 -3.50 13.50 -8.00
N GLN A 115 -2.68 13.12 -7.01
CA GLN A 115 -1.24 12.98 -7.14
C GLN A 115 -0.73 11.57 -6.87
N TYR A 116 -1.56 10.72 -6.25
CA TYR A 116 -1.22 9.34 -5.91
C TYR A 116 -2.38 8.42 -6.24
N ALA A 117 -2.06 7.18 -6.61
CA ALA A 117 -3.05 6.19 -7.03
C ALA A 117 -3.65 5.45 -5.84
N ALA A 118 -4.69 6.03 -5.27
CA ALA A 118 -5.51 5.35 -4.26
C ALA A 118 -6.29 4.23 -4.94
N PHE A 119 -6.32 3.04 -4.32
CA PHE A 119 -6.91 1.87 -4.99
C PHE A 119 -7.75 0.97 -4.07
N GLY A 120 -8.04 1.40 -2.87
CA GLY A 120 -8.87 0.62 -1.94
C GLY A 120 -8.96 1.28 -0.59
N ARG A 121 -9.56 0.55 0.35
CA ARG A 121 -9.69 1.02 1.74
C ARG A 121 -9.74 -0.13 2.72
N VAL A 122 -9.32 0.14 3.94
CA VAL A 122 -9.44 -0.78 5.07
C VAL A 122 -10.91 -0.88 5.46
N VAL A 123 -11.41 -2.11 5.53
CA VAL A 123 -12.79 -2.38 5.95
C VAL A 123 -12.85 -3.04 7.33
N SER A 124 -11.74 -3.59 7.80
CA SER A 124 -11.62 -4.17 9.13
C SER A 124 -10.16 -4.12 9.57
N GLY A 125 -9.92 -3.94 10.87
CA GLY A 125 -8.57 -3.93 11.41
C GLY A 125 -7.90 -2.57 11.40
N MET A 126 -8.66 -1.48 11.36
CA MET A 126 -8.08 -0.14 11.42
C MET A 126 -7.32 0.10 12.74
N GLU A 127 -7.74 -0.55 13.81
CA GLU A 127 -7.03 -0.53 15.09
C GLU A 127 -5.62 -1.12 14.97
N THR A 128 -5.41 -2.08 14.05
CA THR A 128 -4.07 -2.62 13.76
C THR A 128 -3.20 -1.55 13.10
N VAL A 129 -3.77 -0.80 12.17
CA VAL A 129 -3.07 0.35 11.55
C VAL A 129 -2.71 1.37 12.61
N ASP A 130 -3.63 1.68 13.52
CA ASP A 130 -3.39 2.62 14.61
C ASP A 130 -2.24 2.16 15.51
N GLU A 131 -2.17 0.87 15.84
CA GLU A 131 -1.07 0.32 16.64
C GLU A 131 0.27 0.43 15.94
N ILE A 132 0.32 0.13 14.64
CA ILE A 132 1.54 0.28 13.85
C ILE A 132 1.95 1.76 13.80
N ALA A 133 0.99 2.65 13.62
CA ALA A 133 1.26 4.10 13.56
C ALA A 133 1.79 4.66 14.90
N ALA A 134 1.53 3.97 15.99
CA ALA A 134 1.91 4.42 17.35
C ALA A 134 3.29 3.91 17.80
N VAL A 135 3.97 3.05 17.03
CA VAL A 135 5.25 2.49 17.45
C VAL A 135 6.34 3.56 17.43
N ASN A 136 7.38 3.33 18.26
CA ASN A 136 8.55 4.21 18.27
C ASN A 136 9.30 4.11 16.95
N THR A 137 9.69 5.28 16.42
CA THR A 137 10.43 5.38 15.17
C THR A 137 11.73 6.13 15.40
N ASP A 138 12.69 5.94 14.48
CA ASP A 138 13.93 6.69 14.45
C ASP A 138 13.77 8.01 13.70
N SER A 139 14.87 8.73 13.49
CA SER A 139 14.84 10.03 12.79
C SER A 139 14.44 9.94 11.31
N SER A 140 14.42 8.73 10.75
CA SER A 140 14.00 8.48 9.36
C SER A 140 12.59 7.89 9.28
N ASP A 141 11.82 7.99 10.36
CA ASP A 141 10.46 7.47 10.47
C ASP A 141 10.38 5.94 10.33
N ARG A 142 11.48 5.26 10.60
CA ARG A 142 11.55 3.80 10.56
C ARG A 142 11.22 3.24 11.94
N PRO A 143 10.26 2.29 12.05
CA PRO A 143 9.98 1.65 13.33
C PRO A 143 11.24 1.01 13.94
N LYS A 144 11.50 1.29 15.20
CA LYS A 144 12.65 0.71 15.91
C LYS A 144 12.51 -0.79 16.11
N THR A 145 11.28 -1.27 16.26
CA THR A 145 10.95 -2.68 16.24
C THR A 145 10.29 -2.99 14.90
N PRO A 146 10.81 -3.93 14.10
CA PRO A 146 10.23 -4.22 12.79
C PRO A 146 8.75 -4.61 12.87
N GLN A 147 7.94 -3.96 12.04
CA GLN A 147 6.51 -4.25 11.92
C GLN A 147 6.34 -5.15 10.70
N VAL A 148 6.31 -6.46 10.93
CA VAL A 148 6.39 -7.47 9.87
C VAL A 148 5.02 -7.94 9.43
N MET A 149 4.78 -7.89 8.13
CA MET A 149 3.63 -8.54 7.49
C MET A 149 3.97 -10.02 7.35
N LYS A 150 3.43 -10.85 8.23
CA LYS A 150 3.70 -12.29 8.21
C LYS A 150 3.21 -12.91 6.91
N LYS A 151 2.01 -12.55 6.50
CA LYS A 151 1.39 -13.07 5.30
C LYS A 151 0.36 -12.09 4.74
N VAL A 152 0.33 -11.98 3.42
CA VAL A 152 -0.67 -11.16 2.72
C VAL A 152 -1.39 -12.07 1.73
N THR A 153 -2.71 -12.16 1.82
CA THR A 153 -3.51 -13.11 1.06
C THR A 153 -4.70 -12.45 0.38
N LEU A 154 -5.18 -13.11 -0.69
CA LEU A 154 -6.42 -12.74 -1.38
C LEU A 154 -7.53 -13.69 -0.97
N SER A 155 -8.77 -13.19 -0.93
CA SER A 155 -9.94 -14.06 -0.82
C SER A 155 -10.12 -14.86 -2.13
N GLU A 156 -10.78 -16.00 -2.05
CA GLU A 156 -10.93 -16.92 -3.20
C GLU A 156 -11.71 -16.33 -4.37
N ASP A 157 -12.57 -15.35 -4.11
CA ASP A 157 -13.40 -14.70 -5.12
C ASP A 157 -12.66 -13.63 -5.94
N GLU A 158 -11.41 -13.33 -5.60
CA GLU A 158 -10.62 -12.34 -6.34
C GLU A 158 -9.98 -12.95 -7.59
N GLU A 159 -10.16 -12.28 -8.71
CA GLU A 159 -9.48 -12.64 -9.95
C GLU A 159 -8.10 -11.97 -10.00
N VAL A 160 -7.11 -12.74 -10.43
CA VAL A 160 -5.73 -12.23 -10.56
C VAL A 160 -5.38 -12.12 -12.03
N THR A 161 -5.01 -10.91 -12.46
CA THR A 161 -4.52 -10.65 -13.80
C THR A 161 -3.19 -9.91 -13.70
N GLU A 162 -2.33 -10.08 -14.71
CA GLU A 162 -1.08 -9.33 -14.73
C GLU A 162 -1.34 -7.86 -15.08
N PRO A 163 -0.69 -6.91 -14.40
CA PRO A 163 -0.86 -5.50 -14.73
C PRO A 163 -0.16 -5.13 -16.03
N GLU A 164 -0.60 -4.03 -16.63
CA GLU A 164 0.17 -3.38 -17.68
C GLU A 164 1.36 -2.68 -17.03
N LYS A 165 2.56 -2.91 -17.57
CA LYS A 165 3.81 -2.39 -17.01
C LYS A 165 4.36 -1.30 -17.91
N VAL A 166 4.93 -0.26 -17.29
CA VAL A 166 5.63 0.80 -18.02
C VAL A 166 7.00 0.30 -18.43
N LYS A 167 7.59 -0.55 -17.58
CA LYS A 167 8.92 -1.04 -17.80
C LYS A 167 9.12 -2.44 -17.30
#